data_aa6490097f1d2dc1703d312e77cd986d
#
_entry.id   aa6490097f1d2dc1703d312e77cd986d
#
_cell.length_a   1.000
_cell.length_b   1.000
_cell.length_c   1.000
_cell.angle_alpha   90.00
_cell.angle_beta   90.00
_cell.angle_gamma   90.00
#
_symmetry.space_group_name_H-M   'P 1'
#
loop_
_entity.id
_entity.type
_entity.pdbx_description
1 polymer ?
#
loop_
_entity_poly.entity_id
_entity_poly.type
_entity_poly.pdbx_seq_one_letter_code
_entity_poly.pdbx_strand_id
1 'polypeptide(L)'
;MTKFHFTLSVMFAMATLAISDIPLLAQQVPSSGPQVHVVVTVEARHGTNIPVINREDVVVYQGHDRDQVTGWLPLQGDHAGLELELFLLIDDAANNSLNSQLQDLREFISSQPATTAVGVGYMREGTVQIVQNLTTDHAQADKSLRLPLGDPGASPSPYFSVTDLIKRWPETQARREILMISDGIDRFYGGGPSDPYVDTAVEQAQRAGIIIFSIYSPGVGHSGHSFWRINWGQNYLSQLSDETGAESYYLGFGPPVSFVPYLDDLTHRLAHQYLLTFIAKPEKKSGMQRIRLRTEVPNAELVTAASVYVPAGS
;
A
#
# COMPACT_ATOMS: atom_id res chain seq x y z
N MET A 1 70.78 -40.25 73.84
CA MET A 1 69.65 -39.32 73.80
C MET A 1 69.56 -38.73 72.39
N THR A 2 68.75 -39.33 71.56
CA THR A 2 68.70 -39.03 70.10
C THR A 2 67.31 -38.44 69.84
N LYS A 3 67.26 -37.17 69.38
CA LYS A 3 65.99 -36.47 69.01
C LYS A 3 65.78 -36.71 67.54
N PHE A 4 64.66 -37.34 67.17
CA PHE A 4 64.17 -37.49 65.81
C PHE A 4 63.33 -36.22 65.47
N HIS A 5 63.67 -35.55 64.34
CA HIS A 5 62.86 -34.51 63.75
C HIS A 5 62.09 -35.09 62.58
N PHE A 6 60.78 -35.06 62.69
CA PHE A 6 59.84 -35.42 61.60
C PHE A 6 59.46 -34.16 60.82
N THR A 7 59.91 -34.07 59.61
CA THR A 7 59.52 -33.00 58.66
C THR A 7 58.30 -33.44 57.90
N LEU A 8 57.18 -32.75 58.08
CA LEU A 8 55.93 -32.98 57.37
C LEU A 8 55.92 -32.10 56.11
N SER A 9 56.02 -32.71 54.93
CA SER A 9 55.86 -32.02 53.62
C SER A 9 54.40 -31.97 53.28
N VAL A 10 53.86 -30.76 53.22
CA VAL A 10 52.49 -30.45 52.73
C VAL A 10 52.59 -30.24 51.23
N MET A 11 52.01 -31.14 50.48
CA MET A 11 51.85 -31.05 49.01
C MET A 11 50.58 -30.24 48.70
N PHE A 12 50.75 -29.03 48.16
CA PHE A 12 49.66 -28.18 47.73
C PHE A 12 49.28 -28.60 46.28
N ALA A 13 48.13 -29.27 46.11
CA ALA A 13 47.59 -29.58 44.83
C ALA A 13 46.77 -28.34 44.32
N MET A 14 47.29 -27.63 43.30
CA MET A 14 46.56 -26.60 42.58
C MET A 14 45.58 -27.27 41.63
N ALA A 15 44.29 -27.25 41.93
CA ALA A 15 43.23 -27.60 40.99
C ALA A 15 42.93 -26.37 40.13
N THR A 16 43.36 -26.43 38.87
CA THR A 16 42.94 -25.45 37.81
C THR A 16 41.52 -25.76 37.38
N LEU A 17 40.57 -24.91 37.82
CA LEU A 17 39.22 -24.91 37.24
C LEU A 17 39.31 -24.34 35.79
N ALA A 18 39.14 -25.21 34.80
CA ALA A 18 38.86 -24.79 33.43
C ALA A 18 37.44 -24.27 33.38
N ILE A 19 37.30 -22.94 33.31
CA ILE A 19 36.03 -22.30 32.99
C ILE A 19 35.78 -22.51 31.49
N SER A 20 34.93 -23.49 31.15
CA SER A 20 34.44 -23.68 29.81
C SER A 20 33.52 -22.51 29.50
N ASP A 21 33.92 -21.60 28.57
CA ASP A 21 33.07 -20.64 27.96
C ASP A 21 31.99 -21.37 27.15
N ILE A 22 30.84 -21.61 27.72
CA ILE A 22 29.65 -22.03 26.99
C ILE A 22 29.16 -20.78 26.27
N PRO A 23 29.16 -20.72 24.93
CA PRO A 23 28.54 -19.63 24.22
C PRO A 23 27.05 -19.64 24.60
N LEU A 24 26.62 -18.60 25.26
CA LEU A 24 25.22 -18.34 25.51
C LEU A 24 24.57 -18.07 24.14
N LEU A 25 24.11 -19.14 23.49
CA LEU A 25 23.19 -19.02 22.37
C LEU A 25 21.99 -18.27 22.93
N ALA A 26 21.93 -16.99 22.64
CA ALA A 26 20.74 -16.20 22.89
C ALA A 26 19.59 -16.90 22.17
N GLN A 27 18.82 -17.68 22.88
CA GLN A 27 17.53 -18.18 22.42
C GLN A 27 16.71 -16.92 22.08
N GLN A 28 16.56 -16.67 20.79
CA GLN A 28 15.55 -15.74 20.31
C GLN A 28 14.22 -16.30 20.81
N VAL A 29 13.70 -15.68 21.86
CA VAL A 29 12.32 -15.90 22.29
C VAL A 29 11.48 -15.58 21.06
N PRO A 30 10.67 -16.53 20.54
CA PRO A 30 9.82 -16.22 19.41
C PRO A 30 8.97 -15.03 19.80
N SER A 31 9.03 -13.95 19.03
CA SER A 31 8.26 -12.74 19.29
C SER A 31 6.78 -13.13 19.25
N SER A 32 6.13 -13.15 20.42
CA SER A 32 4.72 -13.48 20.56
C SER A 32 3.90 -12.25 20.20
N GLY A 33 3.58 -12.08 18.93
CA GLY A 33 2.74 -10.99 18.47
C GLY A 33 1.87 -11.43 17.28
N PRO A 34 0.85 -10.65 16.93
CA PRO A 34 0.01 -10.93 15.79
C PRO A 34 0.82 -10.81 14.48
N GLN A 35 0.57 -11.74 13.57
CA GLN A 35 1.14 -11.69 12.25
C GLN A 35 0.39 -10.66 11.40
N VAL A 36 1.12 -9.77 10.74
CA VAL A 36 0.58 -8.72 9.87
C VAL A 36 1.15 -8.88 8.47
N HIS A 37 0.30 -8.66 7.49
CA HIS A 37 0.63 -8.70 6.07
C HIS A 37 0.40 -7.33 5.46
N VAL A 38 1.33 -6.88 4.63
CA VAL A 38 1.19 -5.63 3.89
C VAL A 38 1.87 -5.75 2.53
N VAL A 39 1.28 -5.12 1.53
CA VAL A 39 1.90 -5.01 0.21
C VAL A 39 2.93 -3.89 0.22
N VAL A 40 4.09 -4.18 -0.35
CA VAL A 40 5.21 -3.23 -0.47
C VAL A 40 5.62 -3.14 -1.94
N THR A 41 5.67 -1.94 -2.48
CA THR A 41 6.26 -1.66 -3.78
C THR A 41 7.73 -1.34 -3.61
N VAL A 42 8.60 -2.00 -4.36
CA VAL A 42 10.04 -1.68 -4.42
C VAL A 42 10.29 -0.75 -5.59
N GLU A 43 10.96 0.37 -5.32
CA GLU A 43 11.26 1.38 -6.32
C GLU A 43 12.76 1.72 -6.34
N ALA A 44 13.19 2.28 -7.46
CA ALA A 44 14.51 2.89 -7.56
C ALA A 44 14.41 4.38 -7.19
N ARG A 45 15.23 4.85 -6.24
CA ARG A 45 15.29 6.29 -5.92
C ARG A 45 15.76 7.14 -7.09
N HIS A 46 16.59 6.55 -7.96
CA HIS A 46 17.13 7.21 -9.14
C HIS A 46 17.22 6.23 -10.31
N GLY A 47 16.75 6.67 -11.48
CA GLY A 47 16.76 5.85 -12.70
C GLY A 47 15.64 4.78 -12.70
N THR A 48 15.75 3.82 -13.61
CA THR A 48 14.71 2.82 -13.85
C THR A 48 15.08 1.42 -13.36
N ASN A 49 16.32 1.21 -12.91
CA ASN A 49 16.79 -0.11 -12.45
C ASN A 49 16.39 -0.31 -10.98
N ILE A 50 15.38 -1.12 -10.76
CA ILE A 50 14.92 -1.48 -9.42
C ILE A 50 15.91 -2.49 -8.80
N PRO A 51 16.46 -2.19 -7.61
CA PRO A 51 17.34 -3.11 -6.91
C PRO A 51 16.59 -4.35 -6.43
N VAL A 52 17.28 -5.49 -6.43
CA VAL A 52 16.76 -6.72 -5.81
C VAL A 52 16.84 -6.58 -4.30
N ILE A 53 15.71 -6.81 -3.63
CA ILE A 53 15.57 -6.77 -2.18
C ILE A 53 15.28 -8.18 -1.67
N ASN A 54 16.10 -8.66 -0.73
CA ASN A 54 15.85 -9.90 -0.01
C ASN A 54 15.16 -9.62 1.33
N ARG A 55 14.62 -10.65 1.95
CA ARG A 55 13.94 -10.51 3.25
C ARG A 55 14.83 -9.89 4.32
N GLU A 56 16.10 -10.21 4.33
CA GLU A 56 17.13 -9.73 5.27
C GLU A 56 17.38 -8.22 5.16
N ASP A 57 17.13 -7.68 3.96
CA ASP A 57 17.34 -6.27 3.65
C ASP A 57 16.16 -5.38 4.12
N VAL A 58 15.05 -6.01 4.52
CA VAL A 58 13.83 -5.30 4.92
C VAL A 58 13.78 -5.14 6.43
N VAL A 59 13.65 -3.92 6.89
CA VAL A 59 13.49 -3.57 8.30
C VAL A 59 12.15 -2.87 8.51
N VAL A 60 11.34 -3.41 9.41
CA VAL A 60 10.04 -2.85 9.81
C VAL A 60 10.18 -2.20 11.16
N TYR A 61 9.62 -1.00 11.30
CA TYR A 61 9.50 -0.29 12.57
C TYR A 61 8.04 0.03 12.87
N GLN A 62 7.61 -0.29 14.09
CA GLN A 62 6.36 0.15 14.69
C GLN A 62 6.71 1.14 15.81
N GLY A 63 6.56 2.43 15.53
CA GLY A 63 7.11 3.49 16.38
C GLY A 63 8.64 3.46 16.45
N HIS A 64 9.21 3.11 17.58
CA HIS A 64 10.66 2.95 17.80
C HIS A 64 11.10 1.48 17.82
N ASP A 65 10.18 0.55 17.89
CA ASP A 65 10.46 -0.87 17.99
C ASP A 65 10.68 -1.46 16.60
N ARG A 66 11.64 -2.38 16.50
CA ARG A 66 11.91 -3.15 15.29
C ARG A 66 11.13 -4.45 15.35
N ASP A 67 10.30 -4.68 14.36
CA ASP A 67 9.50 -5.89 14.23
C ASP A 67 10.27 -6.99 13.47
N GLN A 68 9.94 -8.24 13.75
CA GLN A 68 10.55 -9.38 13.09
C GLN A 68 9.87 -9.63 11.74
N VAL A 69 10.61 -9.49 10.64
CA VAL A 69 10.17 -9.88 9.31
C VAL A 69 10.22 -11.40 9.18
N THR A 70 9.07 -12.01 8.85
CA THR A 70 8.92 -13.47 8.71
C THR A 70 8.68 -13.91 7.27
N GLY A 71 8.20 -13.01 6.39
CA GLY A 71 7.95 -13.30 4.98
C GLY A 71 8.24 -12.11 4.07
N TRP A 72 8.73 -12.42 2.87
CA TRP A 72 8.96 -11.48 1.78
C TRP A 72 8.73 -12.25 0.48
N LEU A 73 7.54 -12.12 -0.11
CA LEU A 73 7.11 -12.90 -1.25
C LEU A 73 6.85 -11.98 -2.44
N PRO A 74 7.49 -12.16 -3.60
CA PRO A 74 7.16 -11.42 -4.80
C PRO A 74 5.73 -11.73 -5.24
N LEU A 75 4.98 -10.69 -5.63
CA LEU A 75 3.58 -10.80 -6.05
C LEU A 75 3.46 -10.91 -7.57
N GLN A 76 4.52 -11.38 -8.24
CA GLN A 76 4.57 -11.62 -9.67
C GLN A 76 4.95 -13.05 -10.01
N GLY A 77 4.53 -13.48 -11.21
CA GLY A 77 4.85 -14.78 -11.79
C GLY A 77 4.02 -15.92 -11.21
N ASP A 78 4.37 -17.14 -11.58
CA ASP A 78 3.65 -18.37 -11.21
C ASP A 78 3.67 -18.70 -9.70
N HIS A 79 4.38 -17.88 -8.91
CA HIS A 79 4.49 -18.02 -7.46
C HIS A 79 3.65 -17.04 -6.68
N ALA A 80 2.91 -16.20 -7.36
CA ALA A 80 2.20 -15.09 -6.76
C ALA A 80 0.95 -15.53 -6.02
N GLY A 81 0.75 -16.45 -5.30
CA GLY A 81 -0.43 -16.92 -4.55
C GLY A 81 -1.51 -15.88 -4.17
N LEU A 82 -1.33 -14.61 -4.65
CA LEU A 82 -2.23 -13.48 -4.50
C LEU A 82 -2.44 -12.83 -5.87
N GLU A 83 -3.53 -13.21 -6.53
CA GLU A 83 -3.97 -12.59 -7.77
C GLU A 83 -4.30 -11.11 -7.55
N LEU A 84 -4.16 -10.29 -8.60
CA LEU A 84 -4.53 -8.88 -8.54
C LEU A 84 -6.02 -8.70 -8.86
N GLU A 85 -6.73 -8.02 -7.96
CA GLU A 85 -8.03 -7.43 -8.21
C GLU A 85 -7.85 -5.91 -8.37
N LEU A 86 -7.97 -5.43 -9.60
CA LEU A 86 -7.81 -4.01 -9.95
C LEU A 86 -9.16 -3.40 -10.28
N PHE A 87 -9.54 -2.34 -9.57
CA PHE A 87 -10.79 -1.64 -9.80
C PHE A 87 -10.54 -0.23 -10.39
N LEU A 88 -11.02 0.02 -11.61
CA LEU A 88 -11.02 1.35 -12.20
C LEU A 88 -12.24 2.11 -11.67
N LEU A 89 -11.98 3.18 -10.92
CA LEU A 89 -13.00 4.03 -10.28
C LEU A 89 -12.95 5.43 -10.88
N ILE A 90 -13.91 5.75 -11.75
CA ILE A 90 -13.93 6.96 -12.57
C ILE A 90 -14.97 7.94 -12.02
N ASP A 91 -14.60 9.19 -11.87
CA ASP A 91 -15.51 10.24 -11.41
C ASP A 91 -16.47 10.67 -12.53
N ASP A 92 -17.77 10.49 -12.33
CA ASP A 92 -18.80 10.96 -13.28
C ASP A 92 -18.90 12.50 -13.33
N ALA A 93 -18.26 13.22 -12.39
CA ALA A 93 -18.07 14.66 -12.46
C ALA A 93 -16.92 15.09 -13.39
N ALA A 94 -16.10 14.17 -13.91
CA ALA A 94 -15.06 14.49 -14.86
C ALA A 94 -15.65 15.08 -16.14
N ASN A 95 -14.90 15.97 -16.77
CA ASN A 95 -15.38 16.59 -18.01
C ASN A 95 -15.12 15.67 -19.22
N ASN A 96 -15.69 16.04 -20.37
CA ASN A 96 -15.58 15.24 -21.59
C ASN A 96 -14.15 15.18 -22.17
N SER A 97 -13.16 15.87 -21.58
CA SER A 97 -11.77 15.76 -22.01
C SER A 97 -11.20 14.35 -21.79
N LEU A 98 -11.79 13.57 -20.87
CA LEU A 98 -11.44 12.16 -20.68
C LEU A 98 -11.62 11.29 -21.93
N ASN A 99 -12.33 11.79 -22.96
CA ASN A 99 -12.52 11.05 -24.21
C ASN A 99 -11.19 10.66 -24.88
N SER A 100 -10.20 11.53 -24.84
CA SER A 100 -8.88 11.24 -25.41
C SER A 100 -8.11 10.17 -24.65
N GLN A 101 -8.38 9.99 -23.36
CA GLN A 101 -7.70 9.02 -22.50
C GLN A 101 -8.46 7.69 -22.34
N LEU A 102 -9.72 7.61 -22.81
CA LEU A 102 -10.47 6.34 -22.74
C LEU A 102 -9.78 5.21 -23.51
N GLN A 103 -9.13 5.52 -24.62
CA GLN A 103 -8.39 4.52 -25.39
C GLN A 103 -7.17 4.03 -24.60
N ASP A 104 -6.45 4.92 -23.91
CA ASP A 104 -5.33 4.56 -23.04
C ASP A 104 -5.76 3.60 -21.93
N LEU A 105 -6.95 3.85 -21.31
CA LEU A 105 -7.52 2.95 -20.29
C LEU A 105 -7.91 1.59 -20.88
N ARG A 106 -8.44 1.54 -22.10
CA ARG A 106 -8.77 0.27 -22.77
C ARG A 106 -7.53 -0.57 -23.06
N GLU A 107 -6.49 0.07 -23.57
CA GLU A 107 -5.20 -0.57 -23.82
C GLU A 107 -4.58 -1.07 -22.52
N PHE A 108 -4.65 -0.27 -21.45
CA PHE A 108 -4.18 -0.67 -20.13
C PHE A 108 -4.94 -1.90 -19.60
N ILE A 109 -6.28 -1.92 -19.66
CA ILE A 109 -7.08 -3.09 -19.25
C ILE A 109 -6.67 -4.32 -20.05
N SER A 110 -6.57 -4.17 -21.37
CA SER A 110 -6.26 -5.29 -22.27
C SER A 110 -4.84 -5.83 -22.10
N SER A 111 -3.91 -5.00 -21.60
CA SER A 111 -2.51 -5.38 -21.36
C SER A 111 -2.29 -6.10 -20.03
N GLN A 112 -3.30 -6.11 -19.13
CA GLN A 112 -3.15 -6.76 -17.83
C GLN A 112 -2.90 -8.28 -17.96
N PRO A 113 -2.14 -8.88 -17.03
CA PRO A 113 -2.00 -10.34 -16.97
C PRO A 113 -3.35 -11.05 -16.93
N ALA A 114 -3.46 -12.20 -17.57
CA ALA A 114 -4.72 -12.95 -17.67
C ALA A 114 -5.30 -13.38 -16.30
N THR A 115 -4.49 -13.37 -15.25
CA THR A 115 -4.90 -13.65 -13.86
C THR A 115 -5.43 -12.42 -13.14
N THR A 116 -5.24 -11.22 -13.67
CA THR A 116 -5.74 -9.98 -13.09
C THR A 116 -7.24 -9.86 -13.32
N ALA A 117 -8.00 -9.74 -12.24
CA ALA A 117 -9.42 -9.43 -12.34
C ALA A 117 -9.64 -7.92 -12.35
N VAL A 118 -10.31 -7.39 -13.37
CA VAL A 118 -10.57 -5.97 -13.55
C VAL A 118 -12.04 -5.66 -13.32
N GLY A 119 -12.33 -4.69 -12.43
CA GLY A 119 -13.65 -4.11 -12.24
C GLY A 119 -13.71 -2.67 -12.72
N VAL A 120 -14.91 -2.19 -13.08
CA VAL A 120 -15.12 -0.80 -13.51
C VAL A 120 -16.34 -0.21 -12.81
N GLY A 121 -16.19 0.98 -12.27
CA GLY A 121 -17.28 1.71 -11.63
C GLY A 121 -17.13 3.22 -11.79
N TYR A 122 -18.25 3.91 -11.62
CA TYR A 122 -18.33 5.36 -11.71
C TYR A 122 -18.79 5.94 -10.38
N MET A 123 -18.09 6.99 -9.93
CA MET A 123 -18.45 7.73 -8.72
C MET A 123 -19.57 8.71 -9.01
N ARG A 124 -20.66 8.57 -8.32
CA ARG A 124 -21.81 9.48 -8.43
C ARG A 124 -22.61 9.47 -7.13
N GLU A 125 -23.07 10.64 -6.72
CA GLU A 125 -23.90 10.80 -5.51
C GLU A 125 -23.28 10.21 -4.23
N GLY A 126 -21.94 10.23 -4.14
CA GLY A 126 -21.21 9.66 -3.00
C GLY A 126 -21.23 8.14 -2.93
N THR A 127 -21.61 7.46 -4.02
CA THR A 127 -21.61 5.99 -4.13
C THR A 127 -20.87 5.52 -5.37
N VAL A 128 -20.55 4.23 -5.45
CA VAL A 128 -20.02 3.63 -6.66
C VAL A 128 -21.13 2.95 -7.46
N GLN A 129 -21.26 3.33 -8.72
CA GLN A 129 -22.08 2.62 -9.69
C GLN A 129 -21.20 1.60 -10.42
N ILE A 130 -21.20 0.36 -9.95
CA ILE A 130 -20.44 -0.72 -10.57
C ILE A 130 -21.11 -1.08 -11.90
N VAL A 131 -20.40 -0.84 -13.00
CA VAL A 131 -20.86 -1.19 -14.35
C VAL A 131 -20.26 -2.50 -14.80
N GLN A 132 -19.12 -2.90 -14.23
CA GLN A 132 -18.49 -4.19 -14.42
C GLN A 132 -17.94 -4.70 -13.08
N ASN A 133 -18.43 -5.83 -12.61
CA ASN A 133 -17.80 -6.53 -11.49
C ASN A 133 -16.43 -7.06 -11.91
N LEU A 134 -15.59 -7.38 -10.91
CA LEU A 134 -14.30 -8.00 -11.15
C LEU A 134 -14.42 -9.22 -12.09
N THR A 135 -13.65 -9.20 -13.17
CA THR A 135 -13.60 -10.25 -14.18
C THR A 135 -12.22 -10.36 -14.80
N THR A 136 -11.80 -11.56 -15.12
CA THR A 136 -10.59 -11.83 -15.91
C THR A 136 -10.86 -11.76 -17.42
N ASP A 137 -12.12 -11.58 -17.84
CA ASP A 137 -12.47 -11.23 -19.22
C ASP A 137 -12.23 -9.73 -19.46
N HIS A 138 -11.01 -9.38 -19.83
CA HIS A 138 -10.60 -7.99 -20.06
C HIS A 138 -11.38 -7.34 -21.21
N ALA A 139 -11.85 -8.11 -22.19
CA ALA A 139 -12.68 -7.58 -23.26
C ALA A 139 -14.07 -7.17 -22.78
N GLN A 140 -14.59 -7.85 -21.74
CA GLN A 140 -15.82 -7.45 -21.06
C GLN A 140 -15.61 -6.18 -20.22
N ALA A 141 -14.51 -6.10 -19.47
CA ALA A 141 -14.16 -4.92 -18.69
C ALA A 141 -13.95 -3.69 -19.59
N ASP A 142 -13.23 -3.83 -20.69
CA ASP A 142 -13.02 -2.77 -21.70
C ASP A 142 -14.35 -2.22 -22.25
N LYS A 143 -15.27 -3.07 -22.63
CA LYS A 143 -16.58 -2.67 -23.18
C LYS A 143 -17.45 -1.91 -22.19
N SER A 144 -17.20 -2.04 -20.89
CA SER A 144 -17.93 -1.34 -19.85
C SER A 144 -17.50 0.12 -19.67
N LEU A 145 -16.33 0.49 -20.22
CA LEU A 145 -15.84 1.87 -20.17
C LEU A 145 -16.71 2.79 -21.03
N ARG A 146 -17.17 3.87 -20.41
CA ARG A 146 -17.91 4.96 -21.04
C ARG A 146 -17.35 6.32 -20.65
N LEU A 147 -17.75 7.35 -21.36
CA LEU A 147 -17.49 8.72 -20.94
C LEU A 147 -18.21 9.04 -19.62
N PRO A 148 -17.59 9.87 -18.75
CA PRO A 148 -18.28 10.46 -17.62
C PRO A 148 -19.51 11.25 -18.07
N LEU A 149 -20.53 11.30 -17.23
CA LEU A 149 -21.77 12.03 -17.54
C LEU A 149 -21.63 13.55 -17.39
N GLY A 150 -20.55 14.01 -16.76
CA GLY A 150 -20.37 15.42 -16.43
C GLY A 150 -21.32 15.89 -15.31
N ASP A 151 -21.81 14.94 -14.50
CA ASP A 151 -22.76 15.21 -13.42
C ASP A 151 -22.34 14.47 -12.14
N PRO A 152 -21.91 15.22 -11.10
CA PRO A 152 -21.48 14.62 -9.84
C PRO A 152 -22.64 14.05 -8.99
N GLY A 153 -23.88 14.41 -9.28
CA GLY A 153 -25.05 14.04 -8.49
C GLY A 153 -25.29 14.95 -7.27
N ALA A 154 -26.17 14.51 -6.35
CA ALA A 154 -26.68 15.31 -5.23
C ALA A 154 -25.72 15.38 -4.02
N SER A 155 -24.90 14.36 -3.80
CA SER A 155 -23.94 14.29 -2.67
C SER A 155 -22.54 13.90 -3.18
N PRO A 156 -21.91 14.78 -3.96
CA PRO A 156 -20.75 14.43 -4.77
C PRO A 156 -19.47 14.45 -3.96
N SER A 157 -19.24 13.42 -3.14
CA SER A 157 -17.96 13.16 -2.50
C SER A 157 -17.29 11.93 -3.14
N PRO A 158 -16.13 12.09 -3.77
CA PRO A 158 -15.38 10.96 -4.30
C PRO A 158 -14.94 9.99 -3.17
N TYR A 159 -14.70 10.51 -1.97
CA TYR A 159 -14.25 9.71 -0.82
C TYR A 159 -15.36 8.83 -0.24
N PHE A 160 -16.62 9.29 -0.31
CA PHE A 160 -17.77 8.41 0.00
C PHE A 160 -17.87 7.26 -0.99
N SER A 161 -17.65 7.52 -2.26
CA SER A 161 -17.65 6.47 -3.29
C SER A 161 -16.52 5.46 -3.11
N VAL A 162 -15.32 5.91 -2.71
CA VAL A 162 -14.21 5.02 -2.31
C VAL A 162 -14.63 4.14 -1.14
N THR A 163 -15.18 4.73 -0.07
CA THR A 163 -15.61 3.94 1.10
C THR A 163 -16.78 3.00 0.79
N ASP A 164 -17.68 3.39 -0.11
CA ASP A 164 -18.77 2.53 -0.60
C ASP A 164 -18.21 1.33 -1.38
N LEU A 165 -17.26 1.56 -2.27
CA LEU A 165 -16.59 0.48 -3.01
C LEU A 165 -15.91 -0.50 -2.06
N ILE A 166 -15.10 0.01 -1.10
CA ILE A 166 -14.40 -0.82 -0.12
C ILE A 166 -15.38 -1.72 0.65
N LYS A 167 -16.51 -1.18 1.10
CA LYS A 167 -17.54 -1.93 1.84
C LYS A 167 -18.22 -3.01 1.00
N ARG A 168 -18.32 -2.79 -0.30
CA ARG A 168 -18.97 -3.72 -1.25
C ARG A 168 -17.99 -4.68 -1.90
N TRP A 169 -16.68 -4.48 -1.72
CA TRP A 169 -15.67 -5.38 -2.26
C TRP A 169 -15.72 -6.72 -1.53
N PRO A 170 -15.83 -7.84 -2.22
CA PRO A 170 -15.82 -9.15 -1.59
C PRO A 170 -14.53 -9.34 -0.76
N GLU A 171 -14.65 -9.98 0.39
CA GLU A 171 -13.48 -10.40 1.15
C GLU A 171 -12.78 -11.53 0.40
N THR A 172 -11.59 -11.25 -0.11
CA THR A 172 -10.72 -12.19 -0.82
C THR A 172 -9.33 -12.12 -0.23
N GLN A 173 -8.51 -13.12 -0.56
CA GLN A 173 -7.07 -13.06 -0.24
C GLN A 173 -6.26 -12.39 -1.36
N ALA A 174 -6.92 -11.89 -2.38
CA ALA A 174 -6.29 -11.21 -3.49
C ALA A 174 -5.64 -9.88 -3.06
N ARG A 175 -4.64 -9.46 -3.81
CA ARG A 175 -4.11 -8.11 -3.75
C ARG A 175 -5.13 -7.17 -4.38
N ARG A 176 -5.66 -6.22 -3.58
CA ARG A 176 -6.74 -5.31 -3.99
C ARG A 176 -6.22 -3.90 -4.23
N GLU A 177 -6.45 -3.40 -5.43
CA GLU A 177 -5.97 -2.07 -5.81
C GLU A 177 -7.03 -1.28 -6.58
N ILE A 178 -7.04 0.02 -6.36
CA ILE A 178 -7.93 0.96 -7.05
C ILE A 178 -7.07 1.89 -7.92
N LEU A 179 -7.45 2.06 -9.17
CA LEU A 179 -7.04 3.19 -10.00
C LEU A 179 -8.20 4.19 -10.03
N MET A 180 -8.07 5.26 -9.25
CA MET A 180 -9.05 6.34 -9.14
C MET A 180 -8.75 7.45 -10.13
N ILE A 181 -9.74 7.88 -10.91
CA ILE A 181 -9.64 9.00 -11.86
C ILE A 181 -10.64 10.05 -11.44
N SER A 182 -10.17 11.18 -10.89
CA SER A 182 -11.02 12.23 -10.32
C SER A 182 -10.28 13.58 -10.26
N ASP A 183 -11.01 14.66 -10.06
CA ASP A 183 -10.43 15.94 -9.67
C ASP A 183 -10.13 16.03 -8.16
N GLY A 184 -10.52 15.02 -7.38
CA GLY A 184 -10.30 14.94 -5.94
C GLY A 184 -11.09 15.96 -5.12
N ILE A 185 -11.94 16.78 -5.74
CA ILE A 185 -12.69 17.84 -5.04
C ILE A 185 -13.90 17.23 -4.33
N ASP A 186 -13.90 17.27 -3.00
CA ASP A 186 -15.09 16.95 -2.22
C ASP A 186 -16.09 18.12 -2.26
N ARG A 187 -17.14 17.94 -3.05
CA ARG A 187 -18.18 18.95 -3.21
C ARG A 187 -19.21 18.88 -2.09
N PHE A 188 -19.29 17.77 -1.38
CA PHE A 188 -20.15 17.63 -0.19
C PHE A 188 -19.57 18.41 0.99
N TYR A 189 -18.29 18.29 1.25
CA TYR A 189 -17.59 19.03 2.31
C TYR A 189 -17.41 20.51 1.95
N GLY A 190 -17.32 20.82 0.67
CA GLY A 190 -17.19 22.20 0.18
C GLY A 190 -15.75 22.70 0.02
N GLY A 191 -14.77 21.92 0.41
CA GLY A 191 -13.34 22.20 0.26
C GLY A 191 -12.72 22.93 1.46
N GLY A 192 -11.40 22.83 1.56
CA GLY A 192 -10.58 23.39 2.64
C GLY A 192 -9.17 22.82 2.57
N PRO A 193 -8.26 23.20 3.47
CA PRO A 193 -6.91 22.63 3.50
C PRO A 193 -6.86 21.18 4.04
N SER A 194 -7.91 20.73 4.70
CA SER A 194 -8.07 19.36 5.21
C SER A 194 -9.52 18.91 5.02
N ASP A 195 -9.70 17.61 4.82
CA ASP A 195 -11.02 17.01 4.62
C ASP A 195 -11.13 15.70 5.44
N PRO A 196 -12.05 15.62 6.41
CA PRO A 196 -12.19 14.45 7.28
C PRO A 196 -12.66 13.19 6.53
N TYR A 197 -13.25 13.35 5.35
CA TYR A 197 -13.70 12.22 4.55
C TYR A 197 -12.57 11.58 3.78
N VAL A 198 -11.52 12.34 3.43
CA VAL A 198 -10.25 11.79 2.95
C VAL A 198 -9.62 10.91 4.02
N ASP A 199 -9.49 11.43 5.26
CA ASP A 199 -8.93 10.68 6.39
C ASP A 199 -9.70 9.37 6.63
N THR A 200 -11.05 9.44 6.54
CA THR A 200 -11.90 8.25 6.67
C THR A 200 -11.68 7.24 5.54
N ALA A 201 -11.54 7.71 4.30
CA ALA A 201 -11.27 6.83 3.16
C ALA A 201 -9.90 6.16 3.27
N VAL A 202 -8.87 6.91 3.69
CA VAL A 202 -7.53 6.40 3.97
C VAL A 202 -7.58 5.31 5.04
N GLU A 203 -8.21 5.58 6.20
CA GLU A 203 -8.29 4.59 7.29
C GLU A 203 -9.00 3.31 6.83
N GLN A 204 -10.10 3.43 6.09
CA GLN A 204 -10.83 2.26 5.59
C GLN A 204 -10.02 1.47 4.55
N ALA A 205 -9.32 2.15 3.65
CA ALA A 205 -8.44 1.50 2.68
C ALA A 205 -7.29 0.76 3.37
N GLN A 206 -6.59 1.41 4.30
CA GLN A 206 -5.51 0.81 5.08
C GLN A 206 -5.99 -0.40 5.89
N ARG A 207 -7.16 -0.29 6.54
CA ARG A 207 -7.77 -1.40 7.30
C ARG A 207 -8.12 -2.58 6.40
N ALA A 208 -8.57 -2.32 5.18
CA ALA A 208 -8.90 -3.33 4.20
C ALA A 208 -7.68 -3.86 3.42
N GLY A 209 -6.49 -3.25 3.59
CA GLY A 209 -5.29 -3.56 2.80
C GLY A 209 -5.43 -3.23 1.33
N ILE A 210 -6.17 -2.16 1.00
CA ILE A 210 -6.40 -1.69 -0.37
C ILE A 210 -5.45 -0.53 -0.68
N ILE A 211 -4.75 -0.62 -1.80
CA ILE A 211 -3.85 0.41 -2.33
C ILE A 211 -4.62 1.26 -3.34
N ILE A 212 -4.47 2.61 -3.29
CA ILE A 212 -5.26 3.50 -4.15
C ILE A 212 -4.33 4.44 -4.92
N PHE A 213 -4.11 4.10 -6.19
CA PHE A 213 -3.49 5.00 -7.17
C PHE A 213 -4.50 6.02 -7.65
N SER A 214 -4.06 7.23 -7.94
CA SER A 214 -4.94 8.28 -8.46
C SER A 214 -4.36 9.01 -9.66
N ILE A 215 -5.20 9.28 -10.66
CA ILE A 215 -4.89 10.18 -11.78
C ILE A 215 -5.82 11.37 -11.70
N TYR A 216 -5.24 12.56 -11.64
CA TYR A 216 -6.00 13.79 -11.67
C TYR A 216 -6.65 13.99 -13.05
N SER A 217 -7.97 14.20 -13.06
CA SER A 217 -8.75 14.57 -14.23
C SER A 217 -9.69 15.71 -13.87
N PRO A 218 -9.64 16.87 -14.56
CA PRO A 218 -10.46 18.01 -14.22
C PRO A 218 -11.96 17.71 -14.24
N GLY A 219 -12.66 18.18 -13.22
CA GLY A 219 -14.12 18.10 -13.14
C GLY A 219 -14.82 19.17 -13.96
N VAL A 220 -16.14 18.98 -14.12
CA VAL A 220 -17.02 19.97 -14.78
C VAL A 220 -17.37 21.14 -13.87
N GLY A 221 -17.79 22.24 -14.50
CA GLY A 221 -18.37 23.40 -13.83
C GLY A 221 -17.33 24.30 -13.16
N HIS A 222 -17.84 25.27 -12.38
CA HIS A 222 -17.02 26.32 -11.78
C HIS A 222 -15.95 25.80 -10.81
N SER A 223 -16.19 24.69 -10.15
CA SER A 223 -15.25 24.07 -9.23
C SER A 223 -13.97 23.60 -9.94
N GLY A 224 -14.09 23.09 -11.16
CA GLY A 224 -12.95 22.64 -12.00
C GLY A 224 -12.05 23.76 -12.51
N HIS A 225 -12.41 25.05 -12.28
CA HIS A 225 -11.61 26.22 -12.68
C HIS A 225 -11.10 27.05 -11.50
N SER A 226 -11.43 26.66 -10.26
CA SER A 226 -10.96 27.36 -9.06
C SER A 226 -9.57 26.87 -8.68
N PHE A 227 -8.56 27.72 -8.75
CA PHE A 227 -7.17 27.42 -8.35
C PHE A 227 -7.09 26.75 -6.96
N TRP A 228 -7.79 27.29 -5.96
CA TRP A 228 -7.78 26.75 -4.61
C TRP A 228 -8.39 25.34 -4.53
N ARG A 229 -9.53 25.14 -5.19
CA ARG A 229 -10.20 23.84 -5.19
C ARG A 229 -9.40 22.77 -5.92
N ILE A 230 -8.77 23.13 -7.04
CA ILE A 230 -7.87 22.23 -7.78
C ILE A 230 -6.71 21.81 -6.88
N ASN A 231 -6.05 22.76 -6.20
CA ASN A 231 -4.97 22.45 -5.27
C ASN A 231 -5.43 21.54 -4.12
N TRP A 232 -6.59 21.82 -3.52
CA TRP A 232 -7.11 20.94 -2.47
C TRP A 232 -7.40 19.54 -3.00
N GLY A 233 -8.05 19.44 -4.16
CA GLY A 233 -8.34 18.15 -4.77
C GLY A 233 -7.08 17.34 -5.06
N GLN A 234 -6.06 17.97 -5.65
CA GLN A 234 -4.76 17.30 -5.91
C GLN A 234 -4.06 16.88 -4.61
N ASN A 235 -4.08 17.72 -3.56
CA ASN A 235 -3.52 17.37 -2.26
C ASN A 235 -4.28 16.20 -1.61
N TYR A 236 -5.60 16.15 -1.74
CA TYR A 236 -6.41 15.04 -1.22
C TYR A 236 -6.13 13.73 -1.97
N LEU A 237 -5.98 13.79 -3.31
CA LEU A 237 -5.57 12.62 -4.09
C LEU A 237 -4.18 12.14 -3.68
N SER A 238 -3.22 13.08 -3.51
CA SER A 238 -1.88 12.74 -3.03
C SER A 238 -1.94 12.10 -1.64
N GLN A 239 -2.67 12.69 -0.70
CA GLN A 239 -2.83 12.13 0.64
C GLN A 239 -3.40 10.71 0.58
N LEU A 240 -4.47 10.50 -0.18
CA LEU A 240 -5.12 9.19 -0.31
C LEU A 240 -4.16 8.13 -0.88
N SER A 241 -3.41 8.49 -1.93
CA SER A 241 -2.45 7.57 -2.56
C SER A 241 -1.25 7.31 -1.65
N ASP A 242 -0.57 8.36 -1.17
CA ASP A 242 0.63 8.25 -0.35
C ASP A 242 0.37 7.43 0.93
N GLU A 243 -0.74 7.72 1.64
CA GLU A 243 -1.04 7.02 2.88
C GLU A 243 -1.50 5.57 2.68
N THR A 244 -1.95 5.20 1.48
CA THR A 244 -2.28 3.82 1.11
C THR A 244 -1.13 3.06 0.44
N GLY A 245 0.01 3.72 0.19
CA GLY A 245 1.21 3.11 -0.40
C GLY A 245 1.21 3.09 -1.92
N ALA A 246 0.64 4.12 -2.53
CA ALA A 246 0.55 4.30 -3.98
C ALA A 246 1.07 5.67 -4.43
N GLU A 247 0.87 6.00 -5.69
CA GLU A 247 1.27 7.25 -6.32
C GLU A 247 0.03 8.01 -6.82
N SER A 248 0.12 9.35 -6.79
CA SER A 248 -0.86 10.25 -7.36
C SER A 248 -0.28 10.98 -8.56
N TYR A 249 -0.91 10.82 -9.73
CA TYR A 249 -0.41 11.36 -10.99
C TYR A 249 -1.14 12.63 -11.37
N TYR A 250 -0.40 13.73 -11.52
CA TYR A 250 -0.93 14.99 -12.06
C TYR A 250 0.20 15.82 -12.68
N LEU A 251 -0.16 16.61 -13.72
CA LEU A 251 0.77 17.53 -14.36
C LEU A 251 0.08 18.90 -14.49
N GLY A 252 0.30 19.76 -13.50
CA GLY A 252 -0.33 21.08 -13.45
C GLY A 252 -1.84 21.01 -13.18
N PHE A 253 -2.60 21.94 -13.76
CA PHE A 253 -4.03 22.12 -13.48
C PHE A 253 -4.95 21.68 -14.63
N GLY A 254 -4.36 21.33 -15.76
CA GLY A 254 -5.11 20.88 -16.95
C GLY A 254 -5.25 19.37 -17.02
N PRO A 255 -6.12 18.88 -17.92
CA PRO A 255 -6.17 17.47 -18.21
C PRO A 255 -4.85 17.02 -18.85
N PRO A 256 -4.30 15.87 -18.45
CA PRO A 256 -3.16 15.29 -19.17
C PRO A 256 -3.55 14.95 -20.60
N VAL A 257 -2.61 15.11 -21.52
CA VAL A 257 -2.84 14.80 -22.95
C VAL A 257 -3.07 13.30 -23.15
N SER A 258 -2.36 12.48 -22.41
CA SER A 258 -2.47 11.02 -22.41
C SER A 258 -2.23 10.47 -20.99
N PHE A 259 -2.87 9.36 -20.67
CA PHE A 259 -2.61 8.61 -19.44
C PHE A 259 -1.48 7.58 -19.60
N VAL A 260 -1.02 7.29 -20.80
CA VAL A 260 0.01 6.27 -21.07
C VAL A 260 1.20 6.36 -20.14
N PRO A 261 1.86 7.52 -19.92
CA PRO A 261 3.02 7.57 -19.02
C PRO A 261 2.69 7.17 -17.56
N TYR A 262 1.49 7.48 -17.09
CA TYR A 262 1.04 7.14 -15.73
C TYR A 262 0.65 5.67 -15.63
N LEU A 263 0.01 5.14 -16.66
CA LEU A 263 -0.39 3.73 -16.74
C LEU A 263 0.82 2.79 -16.91
N ASP A 264 1.85 3.25 -17.61
CA ASP A 264 3.13 2.54 -17.72
C ASP A 264 3.85 2.50 -16.38
N ASP A 265 3.91 3.64 -15.65
CA ASP A 265 4.49 3.67 -14.31
C ASP A 265 3.69 2.81 -13.33
N LEU A 266 2.35 2.87 -13.37
CA LEU A 266 1.51 1.99 -12.57
C LEU A 266 1.78 0.51 -12.87
N THR A 267 1.85 0.14 -14.15
CA THR A 267 2.18 -1.24 -14.56
C THR A 267 3.53 -1.67 -14.01
N HIS A 268 4.51 -0.77 -14.07
CA HIS A 268 5.84 -1.02 -13.53
C HIS A 268 5.81 -1.20 -12.00
N ARG A 269 5.03 -0.40 -11.26
CA ARG A 269 4.85 -0.53 -9.81
C ARG A 269 4.15 -1.83 -9.44
N LEU A 270 3.05 -2.17 -10.11
CA LEU A 270 2.35 -3.44 -9.95
C LEU A 270 3.27 -4.65 -10.15
N ALA A 271 4.24 -4.48 -11.04
CA ALA A 271 5.26 -5.47 -11.36
C ALA A 271 6.33 -5.66 -10.28
N HIS A 272 6.48 -4.77 -9.35
CA HIS A 272 7.54 -4.79 -8.34
C HIS A 272 6.99 -4.77 -6.91
N GLN A 273 5.84 -5.42 -6.74
CA GLN A 273 5.20 -5.56 -5.43
C GLN A 273 5.54 -6.88 -4.77
N TYR A 274 5.62 -6.82 -3.45
CA TYR A 274 5.92 -7.92 -2.56
C TYR A 274 4.92 -7.98 -1.41
N LEU A 275 4.57 -9.18 -0.96
CA LEU A 275 3.88 -9.38 0.31
C LEU A 275 4.92 -9.45 1.43
N LEU A 276 4.96 -8.42 2.23
CA LEU A 276 5.72 -8.40 3.48
C LEU A 276 4.88 -9.02 4.59
N THR A 277 5.48 -9.95 5.33
CA THR A 277 4.90 -10.52 6.54
C THR A 277 5.82 -10.24 7.72
N PHE A 278 5.28 -9.72 8.79
CA PHE A 278 6.03 -9.45 10.02
C PHE A 278 5.20 -9.74 11.27
N ILE A 279 5.86 -9.89 12.40
CA ILE A 279 5.24 -10.04 13.71
C ILE A 279 5.15 -8.66 14.33
N ALA A 280 3.94 -8.13 14.44
CA ALA A 280 3.72 -6.82 15.03
C ALA A 280 3.83 -6.87 16.56
N LYS A 281 4.18 -5.74 17.15
CA LYS A 281 4.15 -5.58 18.60
C LYS A 281 2.71 -5.70 19.09
N PRO A 282 2.43 -6.60 20.05
CA PRO A 282 1.08 -6.77 20.56
C PRO A 282 0.64 -5.52 21.34
N GLU A 283 -0.54 -5.03 21.00
CA GLU A 283 -1.21 -3.94 21.70
C GLU A 283 -2.37 -4.50 22.53
N LYS A 284 -2.78 -3.79 23.59
CA LYS A 284 -3.92 -4.20 24.43
C LYS A 284 -5.25 -4.17 23.67
N LYS A 285 -5.35 -3.34 22.64
CA LYS A 285 -6.53 -3.19 21.78
C LYS A 285 -6.10 -3.26 20.33
N SER A 286 -6.92 -3.89 19.51
CA SER A 286 -6.75 -3.84 18.06
C SER A 286 -6.91 -2.40 17.53
N GLY A 287 -6.14 -2.04 16.51
CA GLY A 287 -6.21 -0.71 15.93
C GLY A 287 -5.23 -0.49 14.78
N MET A 288 -5.33 0.69 14.18
CA MET A 288 -4.37 1.13 13.17
C MET A 288 -3.05 1.50 13.85
N GLN A 289 -1.96 0.98 13.35
CA GLN A 289 -0.60 1.23 13.82
C GLN A 289 0.27 1.76 12.70
N ARG A 290 0.93 2.87 12.95
CA ARG A 290 1.85 3.46 11.99
C ARG A 290 3.11 2.60 11.86
N ILE A 291 3.47 2.28 10.61
CA ILE A 291 4.68 1.53 10.31
C ILE A 291 5.64 2.36 9.46
N ARG A 292 6.89 1.97 9.48
CA ARG A 292 7.93 2.55 8.64
C ARG A 292 8.88 1.45 8.18
N LEU A 293 9.06 1.37 6.87
CA LEU A 293 10.03 0.45 6.27
C LEU A 293 11.37 1.15 6.02
N ARG A 294 12.44 0.38 6.10
CA ARG A 294 13.79 0.79 5.72
C ARG A 294 14.52 -0.35 5.05
N THR A 295 15.45 0.01 4.18
CA THR A 295 16.45 -0.90 3.60
C THR A 295 17.78 -0.18 3.50
N GLU A 296 18.88 -0.93 3.60
CA GLU A 296 20.24 -0.45 3.38
C GLU A 296 20.71 -0.72 1.94
N VAL A 297 19.88 -1.36 1.11
CA VAL A 297 20.20 -1.61 -0.30
C VAL A 297 20.29 -0.26 -1.04
N PRO A 298 21.44 0.05 -1.66
CA PRO A 298 21.62 1.30 -2.37
C PRO A 298 20.57 1.50 -3.47
N ASN A 299 20.12 2.73 -3.65
CA ASN A 299 19.13 3.12 -4.65
C ASN A 299 17.74 2.47 -4.51
N ALA A 300 17.47 1.73 -3.43
CA ALA A 300 16.16 1.15 -3.18
C ALA A 300 15.28 2.05 -2.32
N GLU A 301 13.99 2.08 -2.63
CA GLU A 301 12.92 2.64 -1.82
C GLU A 301 11.82 1.61 -1.61
N LEU A 302 11.27 1.57 -0.40
CA LEU A 302 10.18 0.66 -0.03
C LEU A 302 8.94 1.49 0.25
N VAL A 303 7.95 1.40 -0.62
CA VAL A 303 6.69 2.14 -0.52
C VAL A 303 5.59 1.20 -0.03
N THR A 304 4.84 1.62 0.97
CA THR A 304 3.75 0.86 1.57
C THR A 304 2.76 1.77 2.27
N ALA A 305 1.61 1.24 2.65
CA ALA A 305 0.65 1.98 3.47
C ALA A 305 1.31 2.54 4.75
N ALA A 306 1.00 3.80 5.08
CA ALA A 306 1.57 4.49 6.25
C ALA A 306 1.17 3.83 7.58
N SER A 307 0.03 3.14 7.61
CA SER A 307 -0.47 2.40 8.77
C SER A 307 -1.08 1.06 8.36
N VAL A 308 -1.04 0.11 9.29
CA VAL A 308 -1.64 -1.22 9.13
C VAL A 308 -2.55 -1.54 10.32
N TYR A 309 -3.54 -2.38 10.10
CA TYR A 309 -4.38 -2.86 11.18
C TYR A 309 -3.67 -3.99 11.94
N VAL A 310 -3.46 -3.79 13.23
CA VAL A 310 -2.86 -4.78 14.13
C VAL A 310 -3.95 -5.33 15.04
N PRO A 311 -4.22 -6.66 15.04
CA PRO A 311 -5.13 -7.28 15.97
C PRO A 311 -4.64 -7.14 17.42
N ALA A 312 -5.56 -7.21 18.39
CA ALA A 312 -5.17 -7.26 19.80
C ALA A 312 -4.30 -8.49 20.06
N GLY A 313 -3.27 -8.32 20.89
CA GLY A 313 -2.49 -9.45 21.37
C GLY A 313 -3.36 -10.37 22.22
N SER A 314 -3.23 -11.68 22.01
CA SER A 314 -3.90 -12.72 22.81
C SER A 314 -3.24 -12.92 24.16
#